data_2c162a1de2244df254be86c22a3e05b9
#
_entry.id   2c162a1de2244df254be86c22a3e05b9
#
_cell.length_a   1.000
_cell.length_b   1.000
_cell.length_c   1.000
_cell.angle_alpha   90.00
_cell.angle_beta   90.00
_cell.angle_gamma   90.00
#
_symmetry.space_group_name_H-M   'P 1'
#
loop_
_entity.id
_entity.type
_entity.pdbx_description
1 polymer ?
#
loop_
_entity_poly.entity_id
_entity_poly.type
_entity_poly.pdbx_seq_one_letter_code
_entity_poly.pdbx_strand_id
1 'polypeptide(L)'
;GKARGLAFFSSWLYQRTSLKKKFEQVDIFIPQTLIITTECFENFLHDNNLDEITKKDLDNESIAEHFLKAKFPDQTRKQLKIFLQRVREPLAVRSSSLLEDAKFRAYAGLYRTYMLSNNNDSLDYRLAELLDAIKLVYASTYYREPKSFSNRVGNRTEEEQMAVVIQQIVGEKYGDFFYPAASGVAQSYNYYPFSILKPDDGVAILALGLGKTVTDGGKCLRCSPRHPEIRPQLSTVDDILKNSPRHVFAVWMDSETTSFEKSWAEDFMNLAKREISDAITEFPVSALASFYDPQEHRIRETFDKKMSQVMTFSSILKYKSIPLAEMLQEILAAGHQ
;
A
#
# COMPACT_ATOMS: atom_id res chain seq x y z
N GLY A 1 11.06 3.85 -11.39
CA GLY A 1 10.62 3.40 -10.07
C GLY A 1 9.45 4.22 -9.54
N LYS A 2 8.87 3.83 -8.42
CA LYS A 2 7.68 4.42 -7.77
C LYS A 2 7.76 5.95 -7.62
N ALA A 3 8.92 6.47 -7.20
CA ALA A 3 9.14 7.91 -7.00
C ALA A 3 8.93 8.73 -8.28
N ARG A 4 9.43 8.24 -9.42
CA ARG A 4 9.28 8.93 -10.71
C ARG A 4 7.83 8.93 -11.18
N GLY A 5 7.12 7.81 -11.01
CA GLY A 5 5.70 7.70 -11.32
C GLY A 5 4.86 8.67 -10.48
N LEU A 6 5.11 8.77 -9.18
CA LEU A 6 4.42 9.73 -8.30
C LEU A 6 4.66 11.19 -8.71
N ALA A 7 5.90 11.55 -9.04
CA ALA A 7 6.22 12.90 -9.51
C ALA A 7 5.48 13.25 -10.83
N PHE A 8 5.44 12.29 -11.77
CA PHE A 8 4.70 12.44 -13.02
C PHE A 8 3.22 12.66 -12.78
N PHE A 9 2.58 11.78 -12.01
CA PHE A 9 1.14 11.90 -11.72
C PHE A 9 0.80 13.15 -10.92
N SER A 10 1.67 13.60 -10.01
CA SER A 10 1.47 14.86 -9.29
C SER A 10 1.44 16.06 -10.23
N SER A 11 2.41 16.16 -11.14
CA SER A 11 2.45 17.22 -12.16
C SER A 11 1.26 17.15 -13.10
N TRP A 12 0.92 15.95 -13.58
CA TRP A 12 -0.21 15.71 -14.45
C TRP A 12 -1.54 16.12 -13.81
N LEU A 13 -1.78 15.70 -12.57
CA LEU A 13 -3.02 15.99 -11.82
C LEU A 13 -3.15 17.50 -11.52
N TYR A 14 -2.04 18.16 -11.23
CA TYR A 14 -2.03 19.60 -10.99
C TYR A 14 -2.48 20.40 -12.24
N GLN A 15 -2.07 19.96 -13.43
CA GLN A 15 -2.39 20.63 -14.70
C GLN A 15 -3.83 20.33 -15.19
N ARG A 16 -4.49 19.28 -14.70
CA ARG A 16 -5.80 18.81 -15.17
C ARG A 16 -6.98 19.39 -14.35
N THR A 17 -7.20 20.70 -14.49
CA THR A 17 -8.38 21.35 -13.88
C THR A 17 -9.71 20.80 -14.41
N SER A 18 -9.75 20.27 -15.63
CA SER A 18 -10.93 19.62 -16.21
C SER A 18 -11.35 18.36 -15.47
N LEU A 19 -10.40 17.55 -14.97
CA LEU A 19 -10.71 16.35 -14.17
C LEU A 19 -11.39 16.74 -12.86
N LYS A 20 -10.86 17.73 -12.16
CA LYS A 20 -11.44 18.26 -10.92
C LYS A 20 -12.86 18.83 -11.13
N LYS A 21 -13.08 19.53 -12.25
CA LYS A 21 -14.41 20.03 -12.61
C LYS A 21 -15.39 18.91 -12.94
N LYS A 22 -14.92 17.85 -13.63
CA LYS A 22 -15.77 16.71 -13.98
C LYS A 22 -16.25 15.93 -12.75
N PHE A 23 -15.44 15.89 -11.70
CA PHE A 23 -15.72 15.16 -10.46
C PHE A 23 -15.73 16.09 -9.23
N GLU A 24 -16.49 17.19 -9.29
CA GLU A 24 -16.55 18.23 -8.25
C GLU A 24 -16.93 17.71 -6.85
N GLN A 25 -17.63 16.56 -6.80
CA GLN A 25 -18.08 15.96 -5.53
C GLN A 25 -16.99 15.07 -4.88
N VAL A 26 -15.85 14.90 -5.54
CA VAL A 26 -14.77 14.01 -5.08
C VAL A 26 -13.46 14.77 -5.10
N ASP A 27 -12.73 14.75 -4.00
CA ASP A 27 -11.38 15.31 -3.95
C ASP A 27 -10.36 14.29 -4.47
N ILE A 28 -9.68 14.63 -5.59
CA ILE A 28 -8.66 13.80 -6.22
C ILE A 28 -7.31 14.43 -5.95
N PHE A 29 -6.47 13.75 -5.17
CA PHE A 29 -5.16 14.27 -4.80
C PHE A 29 -4.13 13.16 -4.65
N ILE A 30 -2.85 13.53 -4.67
CA ILE A 30 -1.74 12.68 -4.27
C ILE A 30 -1.40 13.00 -2.82
N PRO A 31 -1.37 11.99 -1.93
CA PRO A 31 -1.02 12.19 -0.53
C PRO A 31 0.36 12.82 -0.37
N GLN A 32 0.58 13.53 0.74
CA GLN A 32 1.87 14.12 1.06
C GLN A 32 2.96 13.06 0.99
N THR A 33 3.96 13.34 0.17
CA THR A 33 5.01 12.37 -0.15
C THR A 33 6.39 13.04 -0.07
N LEU A 34 7.31 12.38 0.60
CA LEU A 34 8.74 12.73 0.61
C LEU A 34 9.54 11.57 0.02
N ILE A 35 10.51 11.87 -0.81
CA ILE A 35 11.37 10.89 -1.45
C ILE A 35 12.80 11.10 -0.98
N ILE A 36 13.42 10.05 -0.44
CA ILE A 36 14.85 9.99 -0.17
C ILE A 36 15.52 9.34 -1.38
N THR A 37 16.48 10.03 -1.97
CA THR A 37 17.15 9.60 -3.20
C THR A 37 18.18 8.50 -2.93
N THR A 38 18.58 7.81 -4.00
CA THR A 38 19.63 6.78 -3.96
C THR A 38 20.98 7.32 -3.49
N GLU A 39 21.29 8.59 -3.78
CA GLU A 39 22.49 9.26 -3.27
C GLU A 39 22.55 9.26 -1.73
N CYS A 40 21.41 9.47 -1.07
CA CYS A 40 21.36 9.41 0.39
C CYS A 40 21.62 8.00 0.91
N PHE A 41 21.19 6.97 0.18
CA PHE A 41 21.47 5.58 0.50
C PHE A 41 22.97 5.27 0.38
N GLU A 42 23.62 5.67 -0.72
CA GLU A 42 25.05 5.48 -0.94
C GLU A 42 25.88 6.18 0.13
N ASN A 43 25.59 7.44 0.42
CA ASN A 43 26.25 8.18 1.48
C ASN A 43 26.05 7.52 2.85
N PHE A 44 24.84 7.03 3.15
CA PHE A 44 24.55 6.34 4.40
C PHE A 44 25.37 5.06 4.56
N LEU A 45 25.53 4.25 3.52
CA LEU A 45 26.37 3.05 3.54
C LEU A 45 27.84 3.41 3.77
N HIS A 46 28.36 4.34 2.99
CA HIS A 46 29.75 4.77 3.03
C HIS A 46 30.12 5.39 4.38
N ASP A 47 29.35 6.36 4.87
CA ASP A 47 29.66 7.10 6.12
C ASP A 47 29.63 6.20 7.37
N ASN A 48 28.94 5.07 7.31
CA ASN A 48 28.83 4.11 8.39
C ASN A 48 29.64 2.82 8.17
N ASN A 49 30.45 2.74 7.11
CA ASN A 49 31.22 1.55 6.72
C ASN A 49 30.37 0.27 6.60
N LEU A 50 29.11 0.42 6.14
CA LEU A 50 28.18 -0.71 6.00
C LEU A 50 28.49 -1.58 4.78
N ASP A 51 29.24 -1.08 3.79
CA ASP A 51 29.66 -1.86 2.61
C ASP A 51 30.38 -3.15 2.97
N GLU A 52 31.18 -3.13 4.03
CA GLU A 52 31.86 -4.33 4.52
C GLU A 52 30.91 -5.31 5.24
N ILE A 53 29.87 -4.80 5.87
CA ILE A 53 28.84 -5.60 6.55
C ILE A 53 27.95 -6.30 5.52
N THR A 54 27.57 -5.61 4.44
CA THR A 54 26.68 -6.15 3.39
C THR A 54 27.28 -7.30 2.60
N LYS A 55 28.63 -7.40 2.53
CA LYS A 55 29.37 -8.49 1.90
C LYS A 55 29.43 -9.77 2.75
N LYS A 56 29.17 -9.68 4.05
CA LYS A 56 29.21 -10.82 4.96
C LYS A 56 27.95 -11.66 4.83
N ASP A 57 28.09 -12.96 5.10
CA ASP A 57 26.95 -13.88 5.19
C ASP A 57 26.35 -13.79 6.61
N LEU A 58 25.52 -12.77 6.83
CA LEU A 58 24.81 -12.53 8.08
C LEU A 58 23.32 -12.88 7.91
N ASP A 59 22.67 -13.20 9.04
CA ASP A 59 21.21 -13.30 9.06
C ASP A 59 20.54 -11.93 8.99
N ASN A 60 19.26 -11.91 8.71
CA ASN A 60 18.49 -10.68 8.55
C ASN A 60 18.51 -9.82 9.81
N GLU A 61 18.53 -10.46 10.99
CA GLU A 61 18.58 -9.81 12.30
C GLU A 61 19.84 -9.03 12.50
N SER A 62 20.99 -9.69 12.31
CA SER A 62 22.30 -9.07 12.42
C SER A 62 22.46 -7.90 11.44
N ILE A 63 21.95 -8.05 10.20
CA ILE A 63 21.96 -6.96 9.22
C ILE A 63 21.13 -5.78 9.74
N ALA A 64 19.89 -6.02 10.18
CA ALA A 64 19.00 -4.98 10.70
C ALA A 64 19.64 -4.22 11.88
N GLU A 65 20.25 -4.94 12.83
CA GLU A 65 20.94 -4.31 13.98
C GLU A 65 22.07 -3.38 13.56
N HIS A 66 22.90 -3.77 12.59
CA HIS A 66 23.97 -2.91 12.10
C HIS A 66 23.42 -1.62 11.49
N PHE A 67 22.36 -1.73 10.68
CA PHE A 67 21.72 -0.58 10.05
C PHE A 67 21.04 0.33 11.08
N LEU A 68 20.35 -0.23 12.08
CA LEU A 68 19.71 0.56 13.15
C LEU A 68 20.71 1.36 13.98
N LYS A 69 21.91 0.81 14.25
CA LYS A 69 23.00 1.50 14.97
C LYS A 69 23.67 2.61 14.15
N ALA A 70 23.50 2.61 12.84
CA ALA A 70 24.13 3.56 11.92
C ALA A 70 23.55 4.98 12.07
N LYS A 71 24.36 5.99 11.82
CA LYS A 71 23.96 7.39 11.92
C LYS A 71 23.43 7.91 10.59
N PHE A 72 22.29 8.57 10.64
CA PHE A 72 21.71 9.23 9.47
C PHE A 72 22.25 10.65 9.31
N PRO A 73 22.50 11.13 8.05
CA PRO A 73 23.02 12.48 7.82
C PRO A 73 22.14 13.57 8.45
N ASP A 74 22.77 14.56 9.10
CA ASP A 74 22.04 15.62 9.82
C ASP A 74 21.13 16.45 8.92
N GLN A 75 21.55 16.70 7.68
CA GLN A 75 20.72 17.45 6.73
C GLN A 75 19.41 16.70 6.42
N THR A 76 19.49 15.40 6.16
CA THR A 76 18.31 14.55 5.90
C THR A 76 17.42 14.49 7.13
N ARG A 77 18.01 14.35 8.33
CA ARG A 77 17.24 14.39 9.59
C ARG A 77 16.45 15.68 9.77
N LYS A 78 17.04 16.84 9.44
CA LYS A 78 16.35 18.13 9.48
C LYS A 78 15.18 18.20 8.51
N GLN A 79 15.34 17.69 7.27
CA GLN A 79 14.27 17.65 6.27
C GLN A 79 13.12 16.73 6.70
N LEU A 80 13.44 15.55 7.26
CA LEU A 80 12.45 14.63 7.81
C LEU A 80 11.67 15.26 8.97
N LYS A 81 12.36 15.99 9.84
CA LYS A 81 11.71 16.71 10.96
C LYS A 81 10.73 17.77 10.47
N ILE A 82 11.07 18.52 9.42
CA ILE A 82 10.18 19.50 8.78
C ILE A 82 8.96 18.81 8.16
N PHE A 83 9.15 17.67 7.52
CA PHE A 83 8.04 16.89 6.96
C PHE A 83 7.07 16.43 8.06
N LEU A 84 7.60 15.86 9.16
CA LEU A 84 6.82 15.40 10.30
C LEU A 84 6.09 16.52 11.06
N GLN A 85 6.56 17.76 10.99
CA GLN A 85 5.83 18.92 11.55
C GLN A 85 4.54 19.22 10.79
N ARG A 86 4.50 18.86 9.50
CA ARG A 86 3.35 19.12 8.61
C ARG A 86 2.40 17.93 8.49
N VAL A 87 2.91 16.72 8.65
CA VAL A 87 2.16 15.47 8.46
C VAL A 87 2.05 14.76 9.80
N ARG A 88 0.81 14.55 10.25
CA ARG A 88 0.46 13.86 11.49
C ARG A 88 -0.26 12.54 11.25
N GLU A 89 -0.74 12.35 10.04
CA GLU A 89 -1.38 11.11 9.62
C GLU A 89 -0.37 9.97 9.56
N PRO A 90 -0.83 8.71 9.61
CA PRO A 90 0.02 7.54 9.45
C PRO A 90 0.86 7.57 8.16
N LEU A 91 2.02 6.96 8.21
CA LEU A 91 2.99 6.97 7.11
C LEU A 91 3.26 5.55 6.62
N ALA A 92 3.38 5.40 5.31
CA ALA A 92 3.96 4.23 4.65
C ALA A 92 5.40 4.57 4.23
N VAL A 93 6.38 3.80 4.72
CA VAL A 93 7.80 3.89 4.38
C VAL A 93 8.13 2.72 3.46
N ARG A 94 8.37 3.02 2.18
CA ARG A 94 8.40 2.02 1.11
C ARG A 94 9.71 2.07 0.34
N SER A 95 10.21 0.90 -0.03
CA SER A 95 11.29 0.76 -1.01
C SER A 95 10.92 1.31 -2.38
N SER A 96 11.90 1.83 -3.09
CA SER A 96 11.76 2.24 -4.49
C SER A 96 13.08 1.98 -5.24
N SER A 97 13.28 0.77 -5.64
CA SER A 97 14.41 0.33 -6.44
C SER A 97 14.06 0.28 -7.93
N LEU A 98 15.08 0.32 -8.79
CA LEU A 98 14.90 0.11 -10.23
C LEU A 98 14.58 -1.36 -10.55
N LEU A 99 15.06 -2.30 -9.74
CA LEU A 99 14.83 -3.72 -9.95
C LEU A 99 13.41 -4.16 -9.61
N GLU A 100 12.70 -3.42 -8.73
CA GLU A 100 11.28 -3.72 -8.43
C GLU A 100 10.39 -3.67 -9.67
N ASP A 101 10.70 -2.78 -10.62
CA ASP A 101 9.92 -2.54 -11.84
C ASP A 101 10.59 -3.15 -13.10
N ALA A 102 11.55 -4.05 -12.93
CA ALA A 102 12.27 -4.65 -14.05
C ALA A 102 11.34 -5.53 -14.89
N LYS A 103 11.32 -5.30 -16.23
CA LYS A 103 10.38 -5.94 -17.17
C LYS A 103 10.44 -7.46 -17.21
N PHE A 104 11.60 -8.05 -16.98
CA PHE A 104 11.81 -9.50 -17.16
C PHE A 104 11.94 -10.29 -15.87
N ARG A 105 12.32 -9.66 -14.76
CA ARG A 105 12.57 -10.31 -13.48
C ARG A 105 12.38 -9.31 -12.36
N ALA A 106 11.11 -8.96 -12.11
CA ALA A 106 10.76 -7.96 -11.10
C ALA A 106 11.05 -8.47 -9.67
N TYR A 107 11.63 -7.61 -8.84
CA TYR A 107 11.86 -7.83 -7.40
C TYR A 107 10.61 -7.45 -6.57
N ALA A 108 9.43 -7.59 -7.14
CA ALA A 108 8.19 -7.21 -6.49
C ALA A 108 7.98 -7.98 -5.17
N GLY A 109 7.77 -7.24 -4.08
CA GLY A 109 7.51 -7.81 -2.76
C GLY A 109 8.73 -8.35 -2.01
N LEU A 110 9.96 -8.23 -2.56
CA LEU A 110 11.18 -8.69 -1.90
C LEU A 110 11.72 -7.71 -0.85
N TYR A 111 11.47 -6.41 -1.04
CA TYR A 111 11.88 -5.38 -0.11
C TYR A 111 10.77 -5.01 0.87
N ARG A 112 11.15 -4.55 2.05
CA ARG A 112 10.22 -4.28 3.13
C ARG A 112 9.47 -2.95 2.95
N THR A 113 8.28 -2.92 3.51
CA THR A 113 7.45 -1.72 3.69
C THR A 113 7.04 -1.63 5.14
N TYR A 114 7.19 -0.45 5.74
CA TYR A 114 6.83 -0.21 7.13
C TYR A 114 5.70 0.80 7.23
N MET A 115 4.73 0.51 8.11
CA MET A 115 3.63 1.41 8.42
C MET A 115 3.89 2.02 9.80
N LEU A 116 3.80 3.34 9.91
CA LEU A 116 3.99 4.08 11.16
C LEU A 116 2.69 4.77 11.53
N SER A 117 2.30 4.70 12.79
CA SER A 117 1.12 5.42 13.31
C SER A 117 1.31 6.93 13.28
N ASN A 118 2.56 7.40 13.45
CA ASN A 118 2.95 8.80 13.40
C ASN A 118 2.13 9.73 14.32
N ASN A 119 1.52 9.20 15.37
CA ASN A 119 0.55 9.91 16.23
C ASN A 119 1.10 10.31 17.60
N ASN A 120 2.36 9.96 17.91
CA ASN A 120 2.99 10.38 19.16
C ASN A 120 3.15 11.90 19.23
N ASP A 121 2.91 12.51 20.39
CA ASP A 121 3.04 13.96 20.58
C ASP A 121 4.47 14.45 20.45
N SER A 122 5.45 13.64 20.82
CA SER A 122 6.86 13.97 20.67
C SER A 122 7.31 13.87 19.22
N LEU A 123 7.67 15.00 18.64
CA LEU A 123 8.24 15.08 17.29
C LEU A 123 9.56 14.30 17.18
N ASP A 124 10.35 14.31 18.24
CA ASP A 124 11.64 13.61 18.25
C ASP A 124 11.45 12.09 18.33
N TYR A 125 10.40 11.61 19.01
CA TYR A 125 10.01 10.21 19.00
C TYR A 125 9.59 9.78 17.60
N ARG A 126 8.66 10.51 16.96
CA ARG A 126 8.20 10.23 15.58
C ARG A 126 9.34 10.26 14.57
N LEU A 127 10.32 11.17 14.77
CA LEU A 127 11.51 11.21 13.92
C LEU A 127 12.40 9.98 14.12
N ALA A 128 12.57 9.51 15.35
CA ALA A 128 13.33 8.29 15.62
C ALA A 128 12.68 7.06 14.95
N GLU A 129 11.37 6.88 15.11
CA GLU A 129 10.63 5.80 14.44
C GLU A 129 10.78 5.86 12.92
N LEU A 130 10.64 7.05 12.32
CA LEU A 130 10.79 7.23 10.89
C LEU A 130 12.19 6.89 10.39
N LEU A 131 13.22 7.34 11.13
CA LEU A 131 14.61 7.02 10.79
C LEU A 131 14.88 5.53 10.86
N ASP A 132 14.35 4.84 11.85
CA ASP A 132 14.55 3.39 12.00
C ASP A 132 13.80 2.62 10.91
N ALA A 133 12.59 3.03 10.55
CA ALA A 133 11.88 2.46 9.41
C ALA A 133 12.67 2.62 8.08
N ILE A 134 13.27 3.80 7.84
CA ILE A 134 14.11 4.03 6.65
C ILE A 134 15.35 3.13 6.66
N LYS A 135 16.04 3.02 7.80
CA LYS A 135 17.21 2.14 7.96
C LYS A 135 16.85 0.67 7.70
N LEU A 136 15.68 0.22 8.17
CA LEU A 136 15.20 -1.13 7.95
C LEU A 136 14.80 -1.38 6.48
N VAL A 137 14.25 -0.38 5.78
CA VAL A 137 14.06 -0.47 4.32
C VAL A 137 15.40 -0.64 3.62
N TYR A 138 16.43 0.14 4.01
CA TYR A 138 17.78 0.00 3.47
C TYR A 138 18.39 -1.37 3.78
N ALA A 139 18.26 -1.86 5.02
CA ALA A 139 18.74 -3.17 5.44
C ALA A 139 18.10 -4.30 4.62
N SER A 140 16.81 -4.15 4.27
CA SER A 140 16.05 -5.16 3.53
C SER A 140 16.62 -5.45 2.14
N THR A 141 17.41 -4.55 1.56
CA THR A 141 18.15 -4.78 0.31
C THR A 141 19.11 -5.98 0.43
N TYR A 142 19.64 -6.20 1.63
CA TYR A 142 20.67 -7.18 1.91
C TYR A 142 20.17 -8.44 2.65
N TYR A 143 18.85 -8.58 2.82
CA TYR A 143 18.25 -9.76 3.44
C TYR A 143 18.40 -11.01 2.54
N ARG A 144 18.21 -12.17 3.14
CA ARG A 144 18.41 -13.47 2.46
C ARG A 144 17.56 -13.64 1.21
N GLU A 145 16.30 -13.21 1.25
CA GLU A 145 15.37 -13.34 0.13
C GLU A 145 15.83 -12.54 -1.10
N PRO A 146 16.09 -11.21 -1.02
CA PRO A 146 16.65 -10.43 -2.11
C PRO A 146 18.01 -10.95 -2.59
N LYS A 147 18.94 -11.29 -1.69
CA LYS A 147 20.24 -11.87 -2.05
C LYS A 147 20.08 -13.18 -2.83
N SER A 148 19.25 -14.09 -2.36
CA SER A 148 19.00 -15.38 -3.02
C SER A 148 18.36 -15.20 -4.40
N PHE A 149 17.48 -14.22 -4.56
CA PHE A 149 16.87 -13.90 -5.84
C PHE A 149 17.89 -13.25 -6.78
N SER A 150 18.68 -12.28 -6.31
CA SER A 150 19.75 -11.62 -7.05
C SER A 150 20.74 -12.62 -7.63
N ASN A 151 21.21 -13.55 -6.80
CA ASN A 151 22.14 -14.62 -7.23
C ASN A 151 21.55 -15.51 -8.34
N ARG A 152 20.24 -15.83 -8.25
CA ARG A 152 19.55 -16.63 -9.28
C ARG A 152 19.40 -15.92 -10.62
N VAL A 153 19.28 -14.60 -10.60
CA VAL A 153 19.09 -13.80 -11.83
C VAL A 153 20.40 -13.23 -12.38
N GLY A 154 21.53 -13.45 -11.69
CA GLY A 154 22.85 -12.99 -12.09
C GLY A 154 23.10 -11.49 -11.89
N ASN A 155 22.30 -10.84 -11.06
CA ASN A 155 22.51 -9.46 -10.63
C ASN A 155 23.41 -9.43 -9.37
N ARG A 156 24.16 -8.35 -9.21
CA ARG A 156 24.95 -8.14 -7.99
C ARG A 156 24.14 -7.27 -7.02
N THR A 157 23.84 -7.80 -5.83
CA THR A 157 23.13 -7.06 -4.78
C THR A 157 23.90 -5.79 -4.37
N GLU A 158 25.22 -5.80 -4.53
CA GLU A 158 26.11 -4.67 -4.22
C GLU A 158 25.90 -3.47 -5.15
N GLU A 159 25.34 -3.67 -6.34
CA GLU A 159 25.04 -2.60 -7.32
C GLU A 159 23.60 -2.06 -7.16
N GLU A 160 22.84 -2.62 -6.20
CA GLU A 160 21.46 -2.20 -5.95
C GLU A 160 21.40 -0.84 -5.30
N GLN A 161 20.65 0.07 -5.90
CA GLN A 161 20.41 1.42 -5.39
C GLN A 161 19.00 1.54 -4.85
N MET A 162 18.87 1.97 -3.59
CA MET A 162 17.60 2.07 -2.90
C MET A 162 17.20 3.52 -2.64
N ALA A 163 16.09 3.95 -3.23
CA ALA A 163 15.38 5.15 -2.80
C ALA A 163 14.25 4.74 -1.84
N VAL A 164 13.83 5.67 -0.97
CA VAL A 164 12.71 5.45 -0.06
C VAL A 164 11.61 6.45 -0.32
N VAL A 165 10.38 5.96 -0.45
CA VAL A 165 9.18 6.77 -0.57
C VAL A 165 8.47 6.77 0.78
N ILE A 166 8.39 7.94 1.41
CA ILE A 166 7.63 8.18 2.64
C ILE A 166 6.34 8.86 2.23
N GLN A 167 5.20 8.21 2.46
CA GLN A 167 3.92 8.69 1.98
C GLN A 167 2.86 8.64 3.08
N GLN A 168 2.12 9.73 3.22
CA GLN A 168 0.92 9.79 4.05
C GLN A 168 -0.06 8.71 3.62
N ILE A 169 -0.59 7.96 4.59
CA ILE A 169 -1.68 7.00 4.36
C ILE A 169 -3.01 7.76 4.37
N VAL A 170 -3.82 7.53 3.35
CA VAL A 170 -5.18 8.08 3.28
C VAL A 170 -6.13 7.12 3.99
N GLY A 171 -7.05 7.65 4.78
CA GLY A 171 -8.02 6.87 5.53
C GLY A 171 -8.60 7.66 6.69
N GLU A 172 -9.29 6.98 7.57
CA GLU A 172 -9.88 7.52 8.79
C GLU A 172 -9.60 6.61 9.98
N LYS A 173 -9.72 7.17 11.19
CA LYS A 173 -9.53 6.42 12.43
C LYS A 173 -10.86 5.81 12.87
N TYR A 174 -10.85 4.50 13.12
CA TYR A 174 -11.96 3.71 13.65
C TYR A 174 -11.47 3.00 14.92
N GLY A 175 -11.85 3.50 16.10
CA GLY A 175 -11.27 3.02 17.36
C GLY A 175 -9.75 3.21 17.38
N ASP A 176 -9.03 2.11 17.57
CA ASP A 176 -7.55 2.10 17.59
C ASP A 176 -6.93 1.80 16.22
N PHE A 177 -7.71 1.80 15.15
CA PHE A 177 -7.26 1.44 13.82
C PHE A 177 -7.48 2.58 12.82
N PHE A 178 -6.54 2.71 11.88
CA PHE A 178 -6.63 3.68 10.79
C PHE A 178 -6.55 2.97 9.45
N TYR A 179 -7.54 3.16 8.59
CA TYR A 179 -7.55 2.56 7.26
C TYR A 179 -8.51 3.27 6.29
N PRO A 180 -8.26 3.18 4.96
CA PRO A 180 -9.18 3.70 3.95
C PRO A 180 -10.41 2.79 3.80
N ALA A 181 -11.51 3.32 3.31
CA ALA A 181 -12.68 2.51 2.96
C ALA A 181 -12.32 1.44 1.91
N ALA A 182 -11.58 1.83 0.89
CA ALA A 182 -11.09 0.91 -0.13
C ALA A 182 -9.69 1.31 -0.59
N SER A 183 -8.93 0.34 -1.03
CA SER A 183 -7.66 0.50 -1.73
C SER A 183 -7.63 -0.36 -2.97
N GLY A 184 -6.69 -0.10 -3.88
CA GLY A 184 -6.63 -0.93 -5.07
C GLY A 184 -5.47 -0.59 -5.99
N VAL A 185 -5.38 -1.37 -7.06
CA VAL A 185 -4.48 -1.14 -8.18
C VAL A 185 -5.29 -1.15 -9.46
N ALA A 186 -5.07 -0.15 -10.31
CA ALA A 186 -5.68 -0.10 -11.64
C ALA A 186 -4.59 -0.09 -12.72
N GLN A 187 -4.86 -0.83 -13.80
CA GLN A 187 -3.97 -0.94 -14.95
C GLN A 187 -4.75 -0.67 -16.23
N SER A 188 -4.14 0.06 -17.16
CA SER A 188 -4.75 0.38 -18.45
C SER A 188 -4.85 -0.80 -19.40
N TYR A 189 -4.09 -1.87 -19.15
CA TYR A 189 -4.09 -3.09 -19.94
C TYR A 189 -4.44 -4.31 -19.09
N ASN A 190 -5.47 -5.07 -19.52
CA ASN A 190 -5.90 -6.30 -18.89
C ASN A 190 -5.28 -7.50 -19.59
N TYR A 191 -4.28 -8.13 -19.02
CA TYR A 191 -3.60 -9.30 -19.58
C TYR A 191 -4.48 -10.55 -19.62
N TYR A 192 -5.55 -10.62 -18.82
CA TYR A 192 -6.45 -11.76 -18.70
C TYR A 192 -7.90 -11.29 -18.76
N PRO A 193 -8.35 -10.82 -19.95
CA PRO A 193 -9.74 -10.42 -20.14
C PRO A 193 -10.68 -11.60 -19.98
N PHE A 194 -11.87 -11.35 -19.44
CA PHE A 194 -12.91 -12.35 -19.22
C PHE A 194 -14.18 -11.96 -19.98
N SER A 195 -14.92 -12.96 -20.51
CA SER A 195 -16.16 -12.75 -21.24
C SER A 195 -15.97 -11.83 -22.46
N ILE A 196 -16.73 -10.74 -22.54
CA ILE A 196 -16.70 -9.76 -23.63
C ILE A 196 -15.61 -8.70 -23.45
N LEU A 197 -14.88 -8.71 -22.32
CA LEU A 197 -13.83 -7.72 -22.03
C LEU A 197 -12.68 -7.83 -23.02
N LYS A 198 -12.11 -6.66 -23.36
CA LYS A 198 -10.92 -6.54 -24.19
C LYS A 198 -9.72 -6.16 -23.32
N PRO A 199 -8.48 -6.43 -23.77
CA PRO A 199 -7.28 -5.99 -23.05
C PRO A 199 -7.27 -4.48 -22.72
N ASP A 200 -7.69 -3.63 -23.67
CA ASP A 200 -7.69 -2.17 -23.52
C ASP A 200 -8.84 -1.62 -22.65
N ASP A 201 -9.73 -2.46 -22.16
CA ASP A 201 -10.77 -2.05 -21.21
C ASP A 201 -10.19 -1.80 -19.81
N GLY A 202 -8.93 -2.16 -19.60
CA GLY A 202 -8.25 -2.03 -18.31
C GLY A 202 -8.77 -3.01 -17.25
N VAL A 203 -8.11 -2.99 -16.11
CA VAL A 203 -8.50 -3.77 -14.94
C VAL A 203 -8.25 -2.98 -13.67
N ALA A 204 -9.17 -3.08 -12.71
CA ALA A 204 -8.99 -2.60 -11.34
C ALA A 204 -9.15 -3.78 -10.38
N ILE A 205 -8.28 -3.82 -9.37
CA ILE A 205 -8.31 -4.78 -8.28
C ILE A 205 -8.57 -3.97 -7.01
N LEU A 206 -9.65 -4.25 -6.31
CA LEU A 206 -10.12 -3.50 -5.15
C LEU A 206 -10.11 -4.38 -3.89
N ALA A 207 -9.67 -3.81 -2.78
CA ALA A 207 -9.71 -4.42 -1.46
C ALA A 207 -10.29 -3.46 -0.42
N LEU A 208 -10.87 -3.98 0.65
CA LEU A 208 -11.24 -3.24 1.84
C LEU A 208 -9.97 -2.90 2.64
N GLY A 209 -9.90 -1.70 3.19
CA GLY A 209 -8.77 -1.26 4.01
C GLY A 209 -7.49 -1.04 3.23
N LEU A 210 -6.34 -1.30 3.86
CA LEU A 210 -5.03 -1.09 3.27
C LEU A 210 -4.73 -2.07 2.13
N GLY A 211 -3.92 -1.63 1.17
CA GLY A 211 -3.61 -2.35 -0.07
C GLY A 211 -2.78 -3.62 0.08
N LYS A 212 -2.40 -4.04 1.29
CA LYS A 212 -1.67 -5.29 1.51
C LYS A 212 -2.41 -6.50 0.96
N THR A 213 -3.73 -6.55 1.09
CA THR A 213 -4.53 -7.63 0.48
C THR A 213 -4.31 -7.76 -1.02
N VAL A 214 -4.14 -6.64 -1.73
CA VAL A 214 -3.87 -6.62 -3.18
C VAL A 214 -2.46 -7.10 -3.47
N THR A 215 -1.47 -6.61 -2.72
CA THR A 215 -0.05 -6.93 -2.97
C THR A 215 0.30 -8.38 -2.65
N ASP A 216 -0.33 -8.96 -1.64
CA ASP A 216 -0.10 -10.35 -1.21
C ASP A 216 -0.95 -11.38 -2.00
N GLY A 217 -1.73 -10.93 -2.99
CA GLY A 217 -2.59 -11.82 -3.77
C GLY A 217 -3.77 -12.40 -2.99
N GLY A 218 -4.25 -11.68 -1.97
CA GLY A 218 -5.42 -12.04 -1.18
C GLY A 218 -6.74 -11.94 -1.96
N LYS A 219 -7.85 -12.21 -1.29
CA LYS A 219 -9.18 -12.11 -1.89
C LYS A 219 -9.54 -10.65 -2.14
N CYS A 220 -9.48 -10.24 -3.40
CA CYS A 220 -9.79 -8.90 -3.88
C CYS A 220 -10.86 -8.96 -4.95
N LEU A 221 -11.64 -7.90 -5.09
CA LEU A 221 -12.57 -7.79 -6.20
C LEU A 221 -11.83 -7.30 -7.45
N ARG A 222 -12.00 -8.02 -8.55
CA ARG A 222 -11.48 -7.63 -9.86
C ARG A 222 -12.62 -7.16 -10.75
N CYS A 223 -12.50 -5.98 -11.34
CA CYS A 223 -13.47 -5.42 -12.29
C CYS A 223 -12.75 -4.67 -13.41
N SER A 224 -13.45 -4.44 -14.53
CA SER A 224 -13.00 -3.49 -15.55
C SER A 224 -13.58 -2.11 -15.24
N PRO A 225 -12.77 -1.03 -15.27
CA PRO A 225 -13.32 0.32 -15.15
C PRO A 225 -14.33 0.66 -16.24
N ARG A 226 -14.16 0.11 -17.47
CA ARG A 226 -15.08 0.32 -18.59
C ARG A 226 -16.38 -0.46 -18.45
N HIS A 227 -16.33 -1.63 -17.82
CA HIS A 227 -17.45 -2.55 -17.63
C HIS A 227 -17.54 -3.01 -16.16
N PRO A 228 -17.85 -2.11 -15.21
CA PRO A 228 -17.85 -2.44 -13.78
C PRO A 228 -18.95 -3.44 -13.38
N GLU A 229 -19.95 -3.65 -14.24
CA GLU A 229 -21.01 -4.64 -14.07
C GLU A 229 -20.52 -6.08 -14.29
N ILE A 230 -19.44 -6.29 -15.06
CA ILE A 230 -18.87 -7.62 -15.33
C ILE A 230 -17.93 -8.00 -14.19
N ARG A 231 -18.45 -8.81 -13.27
CA ARG A 231 -17.75 -9.24 -12.04
C ARG A 231 -17.85 -10.76 -11.89
N PRO A 232 -16.95 -11.52 -12.54
CA PRO A 232 -17.03 -12.99 -12.53
C PRO A 232 -16.94 -13.61 -11.13
N GLN A 233 -16.26 -12.94 -10.20
CA GLN A 233 -16.13 -13.38 -8.80
C GLN A 233 -17.43 -13.23 -7.98
N LEU A 234 -18.43 -12.52 -8.51
CA LEU A 234 -19.71 -12.23 -7.86
C LEU A 234 -20.90 -12.72 -8.72
N SER A 235 -20.69 -13.75 -9.55
CA SER A 235 -21.70 -14.24 -10.51
C SER A 235 -22.84 -14.98 -9.84
N THR A 236 -22.54 -15.76 -8.80
CA THR A 236 -23.51 -16.51 -8.00
C THR A 236 -23.35 -16.20 -6.53
N VAL A 237 -24.33 -16.60 -5.71
CA VAL A 237 -24.24 -16.47 -4.25
C VAL A 237 -23.05 -17.23 -3.71
N ASP A 238 -22.81 -18.44 -4.21
CA ASP A 238 -21.67 -19.27 -3.79
C ASP A 238 -20.34 -18.64 -4.17
N ASP A 239 -20.24 -18.02 -5.36
CA ASP A 239 -19.05 -17.28 -5.77
C ASP A 239 -18.78 -16.09 -4.83
N ILE A 240 -19.84 -15.35 -4.46
CA ILE A 240 -19.72 -14.23 -3.51
C ILE A 240 -19.18 -14.71 -2.16
N LEU A 241 -19.76 -15.77 -1.60
CA LEU A 241 -19.34 -16.34 -0.32
C LEU A 241 -17.91 -16.86 -0.37
N LYS A 242 -17.53 -17.52 -1.45
CA LYS A 242 -16.19 -18.06 -1.67
C LYS A 242 -15.12 -16.96 -1.82
N ASN A 243 -15.44 -15.89 -2.55
CA ASN A 243 -14.48 -14.84 -2.92
C ASN A 243 -14.47 -13.67 -1.94
N SER A 244 -15.46 -13.54 -1.05
CA SER A 244 -15.49 -12.48 -0.05
C SER A 244 -14.26 -12.56 0.86
N PRO A 245 -13.51 -11.45 1.07
CA PRO A 245 -12.46 -11.39 2.07
C PRO A 245 -13.06 -11.53 3.48
N ARG A 246 -12.28 -12.06 4.41
CA ARG A 246 -12.65 -12.17 5.83
C ARG A 246 -11.88 -11.20 6.71
N HIS A 247 -10.81 -10.62 6.20
CA HIS A 247 -9.90 -9.76 6.94
C HIS A 247 -9.75 -8.41 6.26
N VAL A 248 -9.46 -7.41 7.07
CA VAL A 248 -9.04 -6.07 6.65
C VAL A 248 -7.68 -5.75 7.28
N PHE A 249 -6.79 -5.13 6.50
CA PHE A 249 -5.54 -4.60 7.02
C PHE A 249 -5.71 -3.12 7.38
N ALA A 250 -5.21 -2.75 8.55
CA ALA A 250 -5.28 -1.40 9.11
C ALA A 250 -3.95 -1.03 9.78
N VAL A 251 -3.67 0.25 9.95
CA VAL A 251 -2.60 0.71 10.83
C VAL A 251 -3.12 0.74 12.26
N TRP A 252 -2.40 0.11 13.18
CA TRP A 252 -2.70 0.20 14.60
C TRP A 252 -2.18 1.52 15.15
N MET A 253 -3.05 2.27 15.80
CA MET A 253 -2.80 3.65 16.24
C MET A 253 -2.43 3.76 17.71
N ASP A 254 -2.36 2.64 18.44
CA ASP A 254 -1.93 2.67 19.84
C ASP A 254 -0.41 2.80 19.92
N SER A 255 0.04 3.95 20.45
CA SER A 255 1.46 4.32 20.53
C SER A 255 2.20 3.69 21.72
N GLU A 256 1.48 3.08 22.67
CA GLU A 256 2.13 2.56 23.90
C GLU A 256 2.84 1.22 23.69
N THR A 257 2.58 0.51 22.59
CA THR A 257 3.03 -0.88 22.39
C THR A 257 4.14 -1.06 21.36
N THR A 258 4.57 -0.03 20.67
CA THR A 258 5.67 -0.14 19.68
C THR A 258 7.05 -0.10 20.35
N SER A 259 7.43 -1.18 21.02
CA SER A 259 8.85 -1.41 21.27
C SER A 259 9.48 -1.97 20.00
N PHE A 260 10.32 -1.18 19.34
CA PHE A 260 11.13 -1.55 18.17
C PHE A 260 11.91 -2.87 18.36
N GLU A 261 12.20 -3.25 19.62
CA GLU A 261 12.99 -4.43 19.95
C GLU A 261 12.39 -5.78 19.55
N LYS A 262 11.08 -5.83 19.20
CA LYS A 262 10.41 -7.09 18.81
C LYS A 262 9.86 -7.13 17.37
N SER A 263 9.85 -6.00 16.67
CA SER A 263 9.05 -5.82 15.44
C SER A 263 9.84 -5.88 14.12
N TRP A 264 11.16 -5.84 14.12
CA TRP A 264 11.93 -5.88 12.86
C TRP A 264 11.86 -7.26 12.17
N ALA A 265 11.53 -8.34 12.91
CA ALA A 265 11.30 -9.67 12.36
C ALA A 265 9.91 -9.79 11.69
N GLU A 266 8.95 -8.94 12.04
CA GLU A 266 7.64 -8.90 11.40
C GLU A 266 7.67 -7.98 10.19
N ASP A 267 7.03 -8.40 9.11
CA ASP A 267 7.08 -7.73 7.80
C ASP A 267 6.56 -6.29 7.79
N PHE A 268 5.86 -5.84 8.88
CA PHE A 268 5.19 -4.55 8.90
C PHE A 268 5.02 -4.02 10.33
N MET A 269 5.67 -2.91 10.64
CA MET A 269 5.43 -2.17 11.87
C MET A 269 4.01 -1.59 11.85
N ASN A 270 3.32 -1.65 12.99
CA ASN A 270 1.95 -1.13 13.20
C ASN A 270 0.88 -1.63 12.20
N LEU A 271 1.14 -2.69 11.46
CA LEU A 271 0.14 -3.28 10.58
C LEU A 271 -0.66 -4.34 11.33
N ALA A 272 -1.97 -4.11 11.47
CA ALA A 272 -2.91 -5.05 12.06
C ALA A 272 -3.74 -5.76 10.99
N LYS A 273 -3.94 -7.07 11.18
CA LYS A 273 -4.89 -7.88 10.42
C LYS A 273 -6.10 -8.13 11.30
N ARG A 274 -7.27 -7.62 10.91
CA ARG A 274 -8.52 -7.70 11.67
C ARG A 274 -9.55 -8.55 10.93
N GLU A 275 -10.40 -9.25 11.69
CA GLU A 275 -11.60 -9.87 11.12
C GLU A 275 -12.60 -8.77 10.70
N ILE A 276 -13.27 -8.96 9.55
CA ILE A 276 -14.29 -8.01 9.08
C ILE A 276 -15.50 -7.98 10.04
N SER A 277 -15.81 -9.10 10.69
CA SER A 277 -16.85 -9.19 11.72
C SER A 277 -16.66 -8.20 12.87
N ASP A 278 -15.41 -7.92 13.24
CA ASP A 278 -15.08 -7.02 14.34
C ASP A 278 -15.23 -5.54 13.94
N ALA A 279 -15.14 -5.26 12.64
CA ALA A 279 -15.24 -3.92 12.06
C ALA A 279 -16.62 -3.61 11.44
N ILE A 280 -17.63 -4.46 11.67
CA ILE A 280 -18.91 -4.38 10.97
C ILE A 280 -19.68 -3.08 11.14
N THR A 281 -19.52 -2.43 12.31
CA THR A 281 -20.18 -1.15 12.60
C THR A 281 -19.40 0.05 12.07
N GLU A 282 -18.18 -0.16 11.60
CA GLU A 282 -17.34 0.88 11.03
C GLU A 282 -17.83 1.22 9.61
N PHE A 283 -17.80 2.50 9.28
CA PHE A 283 -18.34 2.99 8.01
C PHE A 283 -17.82 2.25 6.76
N PRO A 284 -16.52 1.97 6.61
CA PRO A 284 -16.03 1.31 5.41
C PRO A 284 -16.66 -0.06 5.19
N VAL A 285 -16.79 -0.86 6.25
CA VAL A 285 -17.38 -2.19 6.17
C VAL A 285 -18.87 -2.09 5.85
N SER A 286 -19.61 -1.28 6.61
CA SER A 286 -21.05 -1.12 6.41
C SER A 286 -21.41 -0.53 5.04
N ALA A 287 -20.57 0.34 4.49
CA ALA A 287 -20.79 0.97 3.18
C ALA A 287 -20.46 0.05 1.99
N LEU A 288 -19.52 -0.90 2.15
CA LEU A 288 -19.04 -1.75 1.06
C LEU A 288 -19.54 -3.19 1.14
N ALA A 289 -20.12 -3.59 2.28
CA ALA A 289 -20.66 -4.92 2.49
C ALA A 289 -22.09 -5.05 1.96
N SER A 290 -22.42 -6.26 1.54
CA SER A 290 -23.78 -6.79 1.43
C SER A 290 -23.95 -7.91 2.44
N PHE A 291 -25.16 -8.45 2.61
CA PHE A 291 -25.48 -9.40 3.67
C PHE A 291 -26.04 -10.69 3.08
N TYR A 292 -25.49 -11.81 3.53
CA TYR A 292 -25.98 -13.13 3.11
C TYR A 292 -27.12 -13.62 4.00
N ASP A 293 -28.24 -13.88 3.37
CA ASP A 293 -29.41 -14.51 3.99
C ASP A 293 -29.36 -16.03 3.74
N PRO A 294 -29.04 -16.84 4.79
CA PRO A 294 -28.94 -18.29 4.62
C PRO A 294 -30.30 -18.99 4.43
N GLN A 295 -31.42 -18.37 4.86
CA GLN A 295 -32.74 -18.96 4.71
C GLN A 295 -33.24 -18.90 3.27
N GLU A 296 -32.97 -17.78 2.60
CA GLU A 296 -33.39 -17.58 1.20
C GLU A 296 -32.25 -17.79 0.20
N HIS A 297 -31.06 -18.14 0.67
CA HIS A 297 -29.83 -18.32 -0.13
C HIS A 297 -29.61 -17.15 -1.11
N ARG A 298 -29.70 -15.93 -0.58
CA ARG A 298 -29.54 -14.71 -1.39
C ARG A 298 -28.69 -13.63 -0.69
N ILE A 299 -28.18 -12.70 -1.49
CA ILE A 299 -27.48 -11.52 -0.99
C ILE A 299 -28.47 -10.35 -0.90
N ARG A 300 -28.45 -9.69 0.25
CA ARG A 300 -29.24 -8.49 0.54
C ARG A 300 -28.32 -7.29 0.71
N GLU A 301 -28.75 -6.12 0.26
CA GLU A 301 -28.03 -4.85 0.43
C GLU A 301 -28.40 -4.15 1.75
N THR A 302 -29.41 -4.63 2.45
CA THR A 302 -29.86 -4.03 3.71
C THR A 302 -29.03 -4.52 4.88
N PHE A 303 -28.55 -3.61 5.70
CA PHE A 303 -27.78 -3.92 6.89
C PHE A 303 -28.59 -4.78 7.88
N ASP A 304 -28.05 -5.93 8.25
CA ASP A 304 -28.56 -6.78 9.32
C ASP A 304 -27.38 -7.40 10.10
N LYS A 305 -27.26 -7.06 11.36
CA LYS A 305 -26.20 -7.58 12.25
C LYS A 305 -26.21 -9.09 12.43
N LYS A 306 -27.35 -9.74 12.18
CA LYS A 306 -27.52 -11.20 12.33
C LYS A 306 -27.06 -11.98 11.10
N MET A 307 -26.90 -11.30 9.98
CA MET A 307 -26.46 -11.90 8.73
C MET A 307 -24.95 -11.82 8.55
N SER A 308 -24.39 -12.81 7.86
CA SER A 308 -22.97 -12.80 7.51
C SER A 308 -22.70 -11.73 6.42
N GLN A 309 -21.65 -10.93 6.64
CA GLN A 309 -21.24 -9.90 5.69
C GLN A 309 -20.44 -10.50 4.55
N VAL A 310 -20.64 -9.95 3.37
CA VAL A 310 -19.89 -10.25 2.15
C VAL A 310 -19.49 -8.95 1.46
N MET A 311 -18.25 -8.84 1.04
CA MET A 311 -17.74 -7.61 0.43
C MET A 311 -18.03 -7.61 -1.07
N THR A 312 -19.05 -6.87 -1.48
CA THR A 312 -19.48 -6.79 -2.88
C THR A 312 -19.11 -5.47 -3.56
N PHE A 313 -18.76 -4.45 -2.80
CA PHE A 313 -18.53 -3.08 -3.29
C PHE A 313 -19.71 -2.53 -4.10
N SER A 314 -20.92 -3.02 -3.83
CA SER A 314 -22.12 -2.66 -4.61
C SER A 314 -22.41 -1.16 -4.52
N SER A 315 -22.19 -0.53 -3.38
CA SER A 315 -22.40 0.92 -3.22
C SER A 315 -21.60 1.75 -4.24
N ILE A 316 -20.37 1.36 -4.51
CA ILE A 316 -19.48 2.06 -5.46
C ILE A 316 -19.76 1.60 -6.89
N LEU A 317 -19.80 0.29 -7.15
CA LEU A 317 -19.79 -0.25 -8.51
C LEU A 317 -21.17 -0.35 -9.14
N LYS A 318 -22.23 -0.59 -8.33
CA LYS A 318 -23.61 -0.73 -8.80
C LYS A 318 -24.39 0.57 -8.61
N TYR A 319 -24.33 1.14 -7.40
CA TYR A 319 -25.10 2.34 -7.06
C TYR A 319 -24.32 3.64 -7.30
N LYS A 320 -23.03 3.55 -7.66
CA LYS A 320 -22.18 4.68 -8.04
C LYS A 320 -22.17 5.80 -6.99
N SER A 321 -22.17 5.44 -5.70
CA SER A 321 -22.04 6.41 -4.60
C SER A 321 -20.77 7.28 -4.73
N ILE A 322 -19.74 6.72 -5.36
CA ILE A 322 -18.55 7.41 -5.84
C ILE A 322 -18.37 6.99 -7.30
N PRO A 323 -18.11 7.90 -8.26
CA PRO A 323 -17.92 7.59 -9.68
C PRO A 323 -16.55 6.95 -9.97
N LEU A 324 -16.19 5.92 -9.20
CA LEU A 324 -14.84 5.32 -9.22
C LEU A 324 -14.46 4.79 -10.60
N ALA A 325 -15.40 4.13 -11.28
CA ALA A 325 -15.12 3.54 -12.59
C ALA A 325 -14.79 4.60 -13.63
N GLU A 326 -15.57 5.68 -13.67
CA GLU A 326 -15.36 6.82 -14.57
C GLU A 326 -14.06 7.57 -14.25
N MET A 327 -13.75 7.75 -12.96
CA MET A 327 -12.49 8.36 -12.51
C MET A 327 -11.29 7.53 -12.94
N LEU A 328 -11.35 6.21 -12.77
CA LEU A 328 -10.28 5.30 -13.18
C LEU A 328 -10.07 5.32 -14.70
N GLN A 329 -11.14 5.38 -15.51
CA GLN A 329 -11.02 5.50 -16.96
C GLN A 329 -10.25 6.76 -17.37
N GLU A 330 -10.56 7.93 -16.77
CA GLU A 330 -9.86 9.18 -17.05
C GLU A 330 -8.38 9.14 -16.64
N ILE A 331 -8.10 8.56 -15.47
CA ILE A 331 -6.73 8.45 -14.96
C ILE A 331 -5.91 7.47 -15.80
N LEU A 332 -6.48 6.33 -16.17
CA LEU A 332 -5.79 5.32 -16.98
C LEU A 332 -5.55 5.79 -18.42
N ALA A 333 -6.46 6.59 -18.98
CA ALA A 333 -6.27 7.20 -20.30
C ALA A 333 -5.05 8.15 -20.34
N ALA A 334 -4.68 8.74 -19.21
CA ALA A 334 -3.47 9.57 -19.11
C ALA A 334 -2.17 8.77 -19.26
N GLY A 335 -2.16 7.51 -18.88
CA GLY A 335 -1.00 6.64 -19.00
C GLY A 335 -0.67 6.20 -20.44
N HIS A 336 -1.55 6.51 -21.40
CA HIS A 336 -1.37 6.23 -22.84
C HIS A 336 -0.85 7.44 -23.64
N GLN A 337 -0.73 8.61 -23.02
CA GLN A 337 -0.17 9.84 -23.59
C GLN A 337 1.30 10.01 -23.20
#